data_352e91d3726fafce7d9f15d686640bb7
#
_entry.id   352e91d3726fafce7d9f15d686640bb7
#
_cell.length_a   1.000
_cell.length_b   1.000
_cell.length_c   1.000
_cell.angle_alpha   90.00
_cell.angle_beta   90.00
_cell.angle_gamma   90.00
#
_symmetry.space_group_name_H-M   'P 1'
#
loop_
_entity.id
_entity.type
_entity.pdbx_description
1 polymer ?
#
loop_
_entity_poly.entity_id
_entity_poly.type
_entity_poly.pdbx_seq_one_letter_code
_entity_poly.pdbx_strand_id
1 'polypeptide(L)'
;MTALVYAAVAYVRSPVGFFVEELRRELHPAHPHADAHITILPPRALCGTENLALGVLGEVCRSTPAFDVTMGDVETFSPLTPTVFLRVARGAYRLRELHDKLNRDALYFDEPWPYMPHLTIAKLDTTEEAHKVLEISRKRWRDYVGPRTVRIDSLTFVKGVGERWLDLAETPLNRVPLQ
;
A
#
# COMPACT_ATOMS: atom_id res chain seq x y z
N MET A 1 -5.01 -23.62 12.86
CA MET A 1 -5.90 -22.50 12.45
C MET A 1 -5.02 -21.33 12.07
N THR A 2 -5.02 -20.91 10.82
CA THR A 2 -4.31 -19.73 10.38
C THR A 2 -5.02 -18.52 11.00
N ALA A 3 -4.30 -17.71 11.78
CA ALA A 3 -4.87 -16.50 12.38
C ALA A 3 -5.38 -15.58 11.27
N LEU A 4 -6.59 -15.01 11.46
CA LEU A 4 -7.13 -14.02 10.55
C LEU A 4 -6.28 -12.76 10.60
N VAL A 5 -5.87 -12.26 9.44
CA VAL A 5 -5.10 -11.03 9.31
C VAL A 5 -5.88 -10.01 8.50
N TYR A 6 -5.70 -8.75 8.86
CA TYR A 6 -6.38 -7.60 8.25
C TYR A 6 -5.36 -6.53 7.89
N ALA A 7 -5.66 -5.75 6.88
CA ALA A 7 -4.86 -4.61 6.47
C ALA A 7 -5.76 -3.46 6.01
N ALA A 8 -5.22 -2.26 5.94
CA ALA A 8 -5.86 -1.14 5.28
C ALA A 8 -4.97 -0.65 4.14
N VAL A 9 -5.52 -0.55 2.96
CA VAL A 9 -4.81 -0.20 1.73
C VAL A 9 -5.48 0.96 1.01
N ALA A 10 -4.69 1.74 0.28
CA ALA A 10 -5.17 2.68 -0.72
C ALA A 10 -4.85 2.11 -2.11
N TYR A 11 -5.87 1.74 -2.87
CA TYR A 11 -5.66 1.27 -4.24
C TYR A 11 -5.20 2.40 -5.14
N VAL A 12 -4.25 2.10 -6.02
CA VAL A 12 -3.68 3.05 -6.98
C VAL A 12 -4.26 2.75 -8.36
N ARG A 13 -5.47 3.20 -8.59
CA ARG A 13 -6.22 3.05 -9.85
C ARG A 13 -5.94 4.23 -10.78
N SER A 14 -4.67 4.41 -11.15
CA SER A 14 -4.17 5.52 -11.94
C SER A 14 -3.09 5.03 -12.93
N PRO A 15 -2.58 5.86 -13.83
CA PRO A 15 -1.51 5.46 -14.74
C PRO A 15 -0.29 4.85 -14.05
N VAL A 16 0.09 5.33 -12.85
CA VAL A 16 1.16 4.72 -12.05
C VAL A 16 0.80 3.31 -11.62
N GLY A 17 -0.43 3.08 -11.15
CA GLY A 17 -0.90 1.74 -10.76
C GLY A 17 -0.87 0.76 -11.92
N PHE A 18 -1.36 1.16 -13.07
CA PHE A 18 -1.33 0.33 -14.29
C PHE A 18 0.10 0.02 -14.74
N PHE A 19 1.00 1.00 -14.68
CA PHE A 19 2.42 0.79 -14.94
C PHE A 19 3.03 -0.27 -14.01
N VAL A 20 2.76 -0.19 -12.72
CA VAL A 20 3.27 -1.16 -11.74
C VAL A 20 2.69 -2.55 -11.97
N GLU A 21 1.40 -2.65 -12.26
CA GLU A 21 0.75 -3.94 -12.53
C GLU A 21 1.26 -4.60 -13.81
N GLU A 22 1.49 -3.82 -14.87
CA GLU A 22 2.07 -4.30 -16.11
C GLU A 22 3.51 -4.80 -15.89
N LEU A 23 4.32 -4.02 -15.18
CA LEU A 23 5.69 -4.38 -14.86
C LEU A 23 5.76 -5.66 -13.99
N ARG A 24 4.86 -5.80 -13.03
CA ARG A 24 4.73 -6.99 -12.18
C ARG A 24 4.37 -8.23 -13.01
N ARG A 25 3.41 -8.13 -13.91
CA ARG A 25 3.02 -9.24 -14.79
C ARG A 25 4.17 -9.70 -15.68
N GLU A 26 4.98 -8.76 -16.15
CA GLU A 26 6.14 -9.06 -16.99
C GLU A 26 7.27 -9.73 -16.20
N LEU A 27 7.61 -9.17 -15.03
CA LEU A 27 8.79 -9.57 -14.27
C LEU A 27 8.54 -10.68 -13.24
N HIS A 28 7.29 -10.89 -12.85
CA HIS A 28 6.92 -11.89 -11.84
C HIS A 28 5.60 -12.58 -12.13
N PRO A 29 5.48 -13.28 -13.28
CA PRO A 29 4.22 -13.85 -13.77
C PRO A 29 3.69 -15.01 -12.91
N ALA A 30 4.50 -15.59 -12.01
CA ALA A 30 4.12 -16.74 -11.20
C ALA A 30 3.29 -16.38 -9.96
N HIS A 31 3.22 -15.12 -9.56
CA HIS A 31 2.47 -14.71 -8.37
C HIS A 31 1.08 -14.17 -8.69
N PRO A 32 0.06 -14.49 -7.85
CA PRO A 32 -1.27 -13.90 -7.99
C PRO A 32 -1.19 -12.39 -7.86
N HIS A 33 -1.70 -11.70 -8.87
CA HIS A 33 -1.60 -10.25 -8.97
C HIS A 33 -2.67 -9.59 -8.12
N ALA A 34 -2.26 -9.03 -6.99
CA ALA A 34 -3.07 -8.03 -6.31
C ALA A 34 -3.02 -6.71 -7.10
N ASP A 35 -4.13 -5.98 -7.13
CA ASP A 35 -4.17 -4.63 -7.68
C ASP A 35 -3.11 -3.75 -7.01
N ALA A 36 -2.56 -2.80 -7.74
CA ALA A 36 -1.56 -1.88 -7.21
C ALA A 36 -2.13 -1.06 -6.04
N HIS A 37 -1.43 -1.06 -4.91
CA HIS A 37 -1.88 -0.39 -3.69
C HIS A 37 -0.72 0.10 -2.84
N ILE A 38 -0.99 1.15 -2.06
CA ILE A 38 -0.13 1.57 -0.96
C ILE A 38 -0.77 1.04 0.33
N THR A 39 -0.03 0.22 1.06
CA THR A 39 -0.48 -0.28 2.36
C THR A 39 -0.36 0.84 3.39
N ILE A 40 -1.46 1.14 4.09
CA ILE A 40 -1.49 2.12 5.18
C ILE A 40 -1.29 1.41 6.52
N LEU A 41 -2.07 0.35 6.78
CA LEU A 41 -1.85 -0.54 7.91
C LEU A 41 -1.36 -1.90 7.40
N PRO A 42 -0.12 -2.29 7.69
CA PRO A 42 0.39 -3.63 7.37
C PRO A 42 -0.47 -4.74 7.98
N PRO A 43 -0.41 -5.95 7.42
CA PRO A 43 -1.19 -7.09 7.90
C PRO A 43 -1.03 -7.33 9.40
N ARG A 44 -2.16 -7.47 10.10
CA ARG A 44 -2.24 -7.62 11.56
C ARG A 44 -3.46 -8.40 12.02
N ALA A 45 -3.39 -8.98 13.21
CA ALA A 45 -4.57 -9.41 13.94
C ALA A 45 -5.30 -8.17 14.52
N LEU A 46 -6.62 -8.28 14.71
CA LEU A 46 -7.38 -7.22 15.37
C LEU A 46 -7.30 -7.35 16.90
N CYS A 47 -7.29 -6.21 17.59
CA CYS A 47 -7.51 -6.11 19.05
C CYS A 47 -8.99 -5.98 19.40
N GLY A 48 -9.88 -6.58 18.60
CA GLY A 48 -11.34 -6.51 18.76
C GLY A 48 -12.07 -7.14 17.57
N THR A 49 -13.30 -6.69 17.35
CA THR A 49 -14.12 -7.18 16.24
C THR A 49 -13.92 -6.39 14.95
N GLU A 50 -14.31 -7.00 13.81
CA GLU A 50 -14.34 -6.32 12.51
C GLU A 50 -15.15 -5.01 12.56
N ASN A 51 -16.29 -5.01 13.26
CA ASN A 51 -17.14 -3.82 13.38
C ASN A 51 -16.45 -2.68 14.13
N LEU A 52 -15.70 -2.98 15.20
CA LEU A 52 -14.93 -1.98 15.92
C LEU A 52 -13.79 -1.42 15.05
N ALA A 53 -13.11 -2.29 14.30
CA ALA A 53 -12.06 -1.88 13.36
C ALA A 53 -12.61 -0.97 12.26
N LEU A 54 -13.75 -1.33 11.67
CA LEU A 54 -14.46 -0.50 10.69
C LEU A 54 -14.92 0.85 11.28
N GLY A 55 -15.31 0.87 12.55
CA GLY A 55 -15.65 2.10 13.28
C GLY A 55 -14.47 3.06 13.36
N VAL A 56 -13.27 2.57 13.73
CA VAL A 56 -12.01 3.36 13.79
C VAL A 56 -11.65 3.87 12.40
N LEU A 57 -11.69 2.99 11.38
CA LEU A 57 -11.41 3.37 10.00
C LEU A 57 -12.34 4.49 9.51
N GLY A 58 -13.65 4.34 9.74
CA GLY A 58 -14.66 5.32 9.33
C GLY A 58 -14.48 6.68 10.01
N GLU A 59 -14.15 6.70 11.30
CA GLU A 59 -13.88 7.94 12.04
C GLU A 59 -12.65 8.68 11.47
N VAL A 60 -11.54 7.96 11.27
CA VAL A 60 -10.31 8.54 10.75
C VAL A 60 -10.50 9.02 9.31
N CYS A 61 -11.15 8.24 8.45
CA CYS A 61 -11.41 8.64 7.06
C CYS A 61 -12.29 9.90 6.98
N ARG A 62 -13.34 10.00 7.78
CA ARG A 62 -14.21 11.21 7.81
C ARG A 62 -13.47 12.48 8.25
N SER A 63 -12.46 12.35 9.12
CA SER A 63 -11.67 13.48 9.64
C SER A 63 -10.42 13.80 8.81
N THR A 64 -10.07 12.95 7.86
CA THR A 64 -8.85 13.12 7.04
C THR A 64 -9.21 13.57 5.63
N PRO A 65 -8.83 14.80 5.22
CA PRO A 65 -9.04 15.25 3.85
C PRO A 65 -8.26 14.39 2.84
N ALA A 66 -8.87 14.14 1.68
CA ALA A 66 -8.18 13.51 0.56
C ALA A 66 -6.94 14.33 0.15
N PHE A 67 -5.86 13.66 -0.27
CA PHE A 67 -4.59 14.30 -0.57
C PHE A 67 -3.85 13.62 -1.72
N ASP A 68 -2.86 14.31 -2.27
CA ASP A 68 -2.00 13.78 -3.31
C ASP A 68 -0.65 13.34 -2.74
N VAL A 69 -0.11 12.28 -3.32
CA VAL A 69 1.27 11.84 -3.10
C VAL A 69 1.98 11.75 -4.44
N THR A 70 3.30 11.93 -4.43
CA THR A 70 4.12 11.79 -5.65
C THR A 70 5.09 10.64 -5.48
N MET A 71 5.12 9.75 -6.45
CA MET A 71 6.03 8.61 -6.46
C MET A 71 7.45 9.09 -6.80
N GLY A 72 8.42 8.57 -6.08
CA GLY A 72 9.85 8.82 -6.26
C GLY A 72 10.55 7.68 -6.95
N ASP A 73 11.75 7.35 -6.46
CA ASP A 73 12.61 6.35 -7.07
C ASP A 73 12.16 4.92 -6.81
N VAL A 74 12.63 4.01 -7.67
CA VAL A 74 12.53 2.57 -7.45
C VAL A 74 13.65 2.14 -6.48
N GLU A 75 13.24 1.52 -5.39
CA GLU A 75 14.13 1.05 -4.32
C GLU A 75 13.88 -0.43 -3.98
N THR A 76 14.69 -0.99 -3.12
CA THR A 76 14.52 -2.36 -2.59
C THR A 76 14.74 -2.38 -1.08
N PHE A 77 14.06 -3.32 -0.40
CA PHE A 77 14.32 -3.62 1.00
C PHE A 77 15.45 -4.64 1.20
N SER A 78 16.07 -5.14 0.13
CA SER A 78 17.22 -6.05 0.25
C SER A 78 18.35 -5.39 1.08
N PRO A 79 19.01 -6.13 1.96
CA PRO A 79 18.94 -7.59 2.16
C PRO A 79 17.85 -8.05 3.15
N LEU A 80 17.06 -7.16 3.75
CA LEU A 80 16.04 -7.54 4.74
C LEU A 80 14.93 -8.38 4.12
N THR A 81 14.38 -7.93 3.00
CA THR A 81 13.42 -8.68 2.18
C THR A 81 13.69 -8.41 0.71
N PRO A 82 13.54 -9.43 -0.18
CA PRO A 82 13.74 -9.27 -1.62
C PRO A 82 12.52 -8.59 -2.28
N THR A 83 12.19 -7.38 -1.84
CA THR A 83 11.06 -6.60 -2.31
C THR A 83 11.53 -5.38 -3.09
N VAL A 84 10.97 -5.16 -4.27
CA VAL A 84 11.20 -3.98 -5.13
C VAL A 84 9.94 -3.12 -5.15
N PHE A 85 10.11 -1.82 -4.96
CA PHE A 85 8.99 -0.89 -4.79
C PHE A 85 9.29 0.51 -5.31
N LEU A 86 8.23 1.28 -5.56
CA LEU A 86 8.29 2.72 -5.73
C LEU A 86 8.15 3.40 -4.36
N ARG A 87 9.11 4.24 -4.03
CA ARG A 87 9.06 5.07 -2.83
C ARG A 87 8.07 6.21 -3.00
N VAL A 88 7.37 6.60 -1.94
CA VAL A 88 6.60 7.85 -1.91
C VAL A 88 7.56 9.00 -1.57
N ALA A 89 7.77 9.92 -2.52
CA ALA A 89 8.67 11.07 -2.34
C ALA A 89 7.97 12.26 -1.70
N ARG A 90 6.83 12.71 -2.25
CA ARG A 90 6.05 13.81 -1.70
C ARG A 90 4.76 13.28 -1.08
N GLY A 91 4.34 13.89 0.02
CA GLY A 91 3.12 13.49 0.73
C GLY A 91 3.29 12.26 1.63
N ALA A 92 4.49 11.70 1.74
CA ALA A 92 4.77 10.56 2.62
C ALA A 92 4.38 10.83 4.10
N TYR A 93 4.55 12.08 4.55
CA TYR A 93 4.15 12.48 5.91
C TYR A 93 2.63 12.37 6.14
N ARG A 94 1.81 12.62 5.11
CA ARG A 94 0.34 12.45 5.18
C ARG A 94 -0.05 10.98 5.34
N LEU A 95 0.66 10.08 4.66
CA LEU A 95 0.46 8.64 4.81
C LEU A 95 0.89 8.15 6.19
N ARG A 96 2.01 8.68 6.74
CA ARG A 96 2.44 8.38 8.11
C ARG A 96 1.45 8.89 9.15
N GLU A 97 0.97 10.12 8.99
CA GLU A 97 -0.07 10.67 9.86
C GLU A 97 -1.35 9.82 9.84
N LEU A 98 -1.77 9.37 8.65
CA LEU A 98 -2.93 8.50 8.49
C LEU A 98 -2.71 7.13 9.15
N HIS A 99 -1.52 6.53 8.97
CA HIS A 99 -1.11 5.31 9.63
C HIS A 99 -1.19 5.45 11.16
N ASP A 100 -0.60 6.51 11.72
CA ASP A 100 -0.56 6.74 13.17
C ASP A 100 -1.96 6.96 13.76
N LYS A 101 -2.83 7.66 13.05
CA LYS A 101 -4.23 7.85 13.45
C LYS A 101 -5.04 6.54 13.42
N LEU A 102 -4.69 5.62 12.54
CA LEU A 102 -5.36 4.33 12.41
C LEU A 102 -4.82 3.26 13.36
N ASN A 103 -3.52 3.34 13.75
CA ASN A 103 -2.87 2.32 14.59
C ASN A 103 -3.27 2.47 16.07
N ARG A 104 -4.57 2.33 16.35
CA ARG A 104 -5.15 2.45 17.70
C ARG A 104 -6.35 1.53 17.89
N ASP A 105 -6.76 1.36 19.13
CA ASP A 105 -7.97 0.61 19.51
C ASP A 105 -8.01 -0.79 18.86
N ALA A 106 -9.09 -1.13 18.18
CA ALA A 106 -9.24 -2.43 17.50
C ALA A 106 -8.22 -2.67 16.38
N LEU A 107 -7.60 -1.62 15.83
CA LEU A 107 -6.58 -1.68 14.79
C LEU A 107 -5.14 -1.58 15.34
N TYR A 108 -4.97 -1.45 16.66
CA TYR A 108 -3.63 -1.34 17.24
C TYR A 108 -2.79 -2.59 17.01
N PHE A 109 -1.54 -2.37 16.65
CA PHE A 109 -0.52 -3.41 16.54
C PHE A 109 0.85 -2.80 16.84
N ASP A 110 1.65 -3.48 17.65
CA ASP A 110 3.04 -3.10 17.92
C ASP A 110 3.91 -3.55 16.74
N GLU A 111 4.19 -2.63 15.84
CA GLU A 111 4.91 -2.93 14.61
C GLU A 111 6.42 -3.02 14.85
N PRO A 112 7.10 -4.08 14.34
CA PRO A 112 8.53 -4.27 14.56
C PRO A 112 9.41 -3.27 13.79
N TRP A 113 8.84 -2.59 12.79
CA TRP A 113 9.53 -1.65 11.93
C TRP A 113 8.77 -0.33 11.78
N PRO A 114 9.48 0.81 11.66
CA PRO A 114 8.83 2.08 11.34
C PRO A 114 8.07 1.98 10.02
N TYR A 115 6.86 2.55 10.01
CA TYR A 115 6.05 2.59 8.80
C TYR A 115 6.73 3.43 7.70
N MET A 116 6.93 2.82 6.54
CA MET A 116 7.48 3.46 5.34
C MET A 116 6.52 3.29 4.17
N PRO A 117 5.84 4.37 3.71
CA PRO A 117 4.90 4.28 2.61
C PRO A 117 5.60 3.97 1.29
N HIS A 118 5.09 2.96 0.59
CA HIS A 118 5.63 2.49 -0.68
C HIS A 118 4.57 1.78 -1.52
N LEU A 119 4.81 1.69 -2.82
CA LEU A 119 4.00 0.94 -3.78
C LEU A 119 4.84 -0.24 -4.28
N THR A 120 4.49 -1.45 -3.86
CA THR A 120 5.25 -2.66 -4.22
C THR A 120 5.13 -2.97 -5.72
N ILE A 121 6.27 -3.13 -6.38
CA ILE A 121 6.35 -3.66 -7.74
C ILE A 121 6.32 -5.18 -7.70
N ALA A 122 7.25 -5.81 -6.96
CA ALA A 122 7.33 -7.26 -6.83
C ALA A 122 7.96 -7.68 -5.51
N LYS A 123 7.51 -8.83 -4.98
CA LYS A 123 8.16 -9.57 -3.90
C LYS A 123 8.75 -10.83 -4.52
N LEU A 124 10.08 -10.95 -4.45
CA LEU A 124 10.84 -12.02 -5.07
C LEU A 124 11.24 -13.04 -4.01
N ASP A 125 11.76 -14.20 -4.46
CA ASP A 125 12.20 -15.25 -3.56
C ASP A 125 13.65 -15.05 -3.09
N THR A 126 14.47 -14.40 -3.92
CA THR A 126 15.91 -14.19 -3.63
C THR A 126 16.33 -12.74 -3.81
N THR A 127 17.41 -12.37 -3.10
CA THR A 127 18.06 -11.05 -3.25
C THR A 127 18.60 -10.85 -4.66
N GLU A 128 19.09 -11.91 -5.32
CA GLU A 128 19.61 -11.83 -6.68
C GLU A 128 18.50 -11.48 -7.68
N GLU A 129 17.34 -12.13 -7.57
CA GLU A 129 16.17 -11.79 -8.39
C GLU A 129 15.70 -10.35 -8.13
N ALA A 130 15.67 -9.94 -6.86
CA ALA A 130 15.30 -8.57 -6.50
C ALA A 130 16.25 -7.54 -7.14
N HIS A 131 17.55 -7.80 -7.21
CA HIS A 131 18.49 -6.91 -7.87
C HIS A 131 18.27 -6.83 -9.39
N LYS A 132 17.97 -7.95 -10.06
CA LYS A 132 17.64 -7.97 -11.50
C LYS A 132 16.35 -7.16 -11.76
N VAL A 133 15.30 -7.40 -10.97
CA VAL A 133 14.03 -6.68 -11.09
C VAL A 133 14.20 -5.20 -10.77
N LEU A 134 15.02 -4.85 -9.79
CA LEU A 134 15.35 -3.47 -9.43
C LEU A 134 15.94 -2.69 -10.63
N GLU A 135 16.94 -3.25 -11.30
CA GLU A 135 17.60 -2.59 -12.43
C GLU A 135 16.66 -2.41 -13.62
N ILE A 136 15.87 -3.42 -13.95
CA ILE A 136 14.87 -3.33 -15.01
C ILE A 136 13.80 -2.29 -14.65
N SER A 137 13.29 -2.32 -13.42
CA SER A 137 12.27 -1.41 -12.94
C SER A 137 12.74 0.04 -12.93
N ARG A 138 13.99 0.30 -12.52
CA ARG A 138 14.61 1.63 -12.56
C ARG A 138 14.68 2.19 -13.97
N LYS A 139 15.09 1.37 -14.95
CA LYS A 139 15.13 1.77 -16.35
C LYS A 139 13.73 2.11 -16.86
N ARG A 140 12.77 1.20 -16.66
CA ARG A 140 11.37 1.38 -17.11
C ARG A 140 10.73 2.61 -16.45
N TRP A 141 10.98 2.85 -15.16
CA TRP A 141 10.46 4.02 -14.45
C TRP A 141 11.09 5.33 -14.92
N ARG A 142 12.37 5.34 -15.24
CA ARG A 142 13.04 6.52 -15.84
C ARG A 142 12.41 6.89 -17.17
N ASP A 143 12.06 5.89 -17.99
CA ASP A 143 11.47 6.07 -19.32
C ASP A 143 9.94 6.33 -19.25
N TYR A 144 9.34 6.19 -18.06
CA TYR A 144 7.91 6.45 -17.86
C TYR A 144 7.59 7.93 -17.97
N VAL A 145 6.70 8.29 -18.92
CA VAL A 145 6.31 9.67 -19.22
C VAL A 145 4.96 10.09 -18.63
N GLY A 146 4.26 9.20 -17.95
CA GLY A 146 2.97 9.48 -17.32
C GLY A 146 3.06 10.32 -16.04
N PRO A 147 1.93 10.73 -15.47
CA PRO A 147 1.91 11.46 -14.20
C PRO A 147 2.38 10.57 -13.05
N ARG A 148 3.25 11.11 -12.20
CA ARG A 148 3.77 10.42 -11.01
C ARG A 148 2.99 10.73 -9.74
N THR A 149 1.97 11.57 -9.84
CA THR A 149 1.09 11.92 -8.73
C THR A 149 -0.08 10.95 -8.64
N VAL A 150 -0.39 10.52 -7.43
CA VAL A 150 -1.47 9.61 -7.09
C VAL A 150 -2.38 10.30 -6.09
N ARG A 151 -3.69 10.30 -6.35
CA ARG A 151 -4.70 10.78 -5.42
C ARG A 151 -5.04 9.69 -4.41
N ILE A 152 -4.98 10.03 -3.13
CA ILE A 152 -5.45 9.20 -2.01
C ILE A 152 -6.79 9.78 -1.57
N ASP A 153 -7.88 9.13 -1.91
CA ASP A 153 -9.26 9.58 -1.65
C ASP A 153 -10.15 8.54 -1.01
N SER A 154 -9.69 7.32 -0.88
CA SER A 154 -10.37 6.26 -0.13
C SER A 154 -9.37 5.26 0.45
N LEU A 155 -9.80 4.54 1.49
CA LEU A 155 -9.11 3.39 2.04
C LEU A 155 -9.99 2.16 1.93
N THR A 156 -9.40 1.01 1.62
CA THR A 156 -10.09 -0.27 1.63
C THR A 156 -9.57 -1.12 2.79
N PHE A 157 -10.49 -1.58 3.62
CA PHE A 157 -10.21 -2.55 4.67
C PHE A 157 -10.28 -3.94 4.07
N VAL A 158 -9.21 -4.69 4.19
CA VAL A 158 -9.06 -6.01 3.57
C VAL A 158 -8.77 -7.09 4.59
N LYS A 159 -9.20 -8.32 4.29
CA LYS A 159 -9.01 -9.51 5.11
C LYS A 159 -8.27 -10.58 4.35
N GLY A 160 -7.21 -11.12 4.94
CA GLY A 160 -6.48 -12.26 4.40
C GLY A 160 -7.25 -13.56 4.65
N VAL A 161 -7.50 -14.31 3.57
CA VAL A 161 -8.13 -15.64 3.61
C VAL A 161 -7.28 -16.60 2.77
N GLY A 162 -6.47 -17.40 3.43
CA GLY A 162 -5.45 -18.21 2.76
C GLY A 162 -4.44 -17.30 2.04
N GLU A 163 -4.27 -17.51 0.73
CA GLU A 163 -3.37 -16.70 -0.11
C GLU A 163 -4.07 -15.48 -0.74
N ARG A 164 -5.34 -15.26 -0.45
CA ARG A 164 -6.15 -14.19 -1.06
C ARG A 164 -6.47 -13.09 -0.07
N TRP A 165 -6.66 -11.89 -0.60
CA TRP A 165 -7.16 -10.75 0.12
C TRP A 165 -8.58 -10.45 -0.35
N LEU A 166 -9.51 -10.27 0.60
CA LEU A 166 -10.89 -9.91 0.34
C LEU A 166 -11.13 -8.47 0.79
N ASP A 167 -11.69 -7.66 -0.09
CA ASP A 167 -12.17 -6.32 0.24
C ASP A 167 -13.42 -6.43 1.11
N LEU A 168 -13.35 -5.91 2.33
CA LEU A 168 -14.49 -5.88 3.25
C LEU A 168 -15.27 -4.58 3.13
N ALA A 169 -14.59 -3.45 3.05
CA ALA A 169 -15.22 -2.14 2.96
C ALA A 169 -14.25 -1.12 2.33
N GLU A 170 -14.76 -0.30 1.42
CA GLU A 170 -14.10 0.90 0.93
C GLU A 170 -14.70 2.13 1.62
N THR A 171 -13.87 2.96 2.21
CA THR A 171 -14.26 4.13 2.97
C THR A 171 -13.62 5.38 2.36
N PRO A 172 -14.41 6.34 1.86
CA PRO A 172 -13.87 7.57 1.29
C PRO A 172 -13.26 8.46 2.39
N LEU A 173 -12.15 9.12 2.04
CA LEU A 173 -11.64 10.24 2.83
C LEU A 173 -12.55 11.46 2.66
N ASN A 174 -12.43 12.42 3.60
CA ASN A 174 -13.21 13.64 3.56
C ASN A 174 -12.89 14.41 2.25
N ARG A 175 -13.94 14.72 1.50
CA ARG A 175 -13.83 15.61 0.32
C ARG A 175 -13.91 17.04 0.84
N VAL A 176 -12.76 17.73 0.86
CA VAL A 176 -12.78 19.17 1.07
C VAL A 176 -13.51 19.78 -0.15
N PRO A 177 -14.58 20.58 0.03
CA PRO A 177 -15.18 21.30 -1.07
C PRO A 177 -14.11 22.15 -1.76
N LEU A 178 -14.04 22.08 -3.08
CA LEU A 178 -13.25 23.02 -3.87
C LEU A 178 -13.82 24.41 -3.59
N GLN A 179 -13.04 25.27 -2.93
CA GLN A 179 -13.34 26.68 -2.77
C GLN A 179 -13.08 27.41 -4.08
#